data_556105592c83f41cf4786e52b5cd6159
#
_entry.id   556105592c83f41cf4786e52b5cd6159
#
_cell.length_a   1.000
_cell.length_b   1.000
_cell.length_c   1.000
_cell.angle_alpha   90.00
_cell.angle_beta   90.00
_cell.angle_gamma   90.00
#
_symmetry.space_group_name_H-M   'P 1'
#
loop_
_entity.id
_entity.type
_entity.pdbx_description
1 polymer ?
#
loop_
_entity_poly.entity_id
_entity_poly.type
_entity_poly.pdbx_seq_one_letter_code
_entity_poly.pdbx_strand_id
1 'polypeptide(L)'
;MAAIAASVVLAGALAACGSSSKSNSSSTSSGPSATISGAGSTFAAPVYEQWASELKSGGLTVNYQAVGSGAGITSLASKTVDFGASDPPLKPVDQAAIAKNGSPAIQIPMFLGAITVSYHVSGLQTGLKLEGSTIAEIFLGKIKTWNAAQIAKLNPGVTLPGTAITVIHRSDSSGTTAGFTGYLTKVSPEWASKVGEGKIVQWPTGTGAKGNAGVAGAVEQTDGAVGYVEQAYALQHNFTVAQVKNKAGNFITPSLESTSAAAEGVTVPANLGIKISNPSGEKAYPITSQTFIVVNKDLCKAGIPGGEAAAKGVAKFINYGLGQGQAILSRADYAALPAEILNKSKTAAGSLQCNGTALGSG
;
A
#
# COMPACT_ATOMS: atom_id res chain seq x y z
N MET A 1 -50.64 -49.80 14.38
CA MET A 1 -51.24 -50.36 13.16
C MET A 1 -50.20 -50.10 12.06
N ALA A 2 -49.27 -51.03 11.72
CA ALA A 2 -49.43 -52.09 10.74
C ALA A 2 -49.85 -51.52 9.37
N ALA A 3 -49.10 -51.65 8.25
CA ALA A 3 -48.50 -52.78 7.60
C ALA A 3 -47.59 -52.25 6.43
N ILE A 4 -46.37 -52.78 6.20
CA ILE A 4 -46.02 -53.93 5.34
C ILE A 4 -46.09 -53.59 3.84
N ALA A 5 -44.88 -53.48 3.23
CA ALA A 5 -44.16 -54.31 2.28
C ALA A 5 -44.57 -54.24 0.79
N ALA A 6 -43.59 -54.11 -0.11
CA ALA A 6 -43.20 -55.19 -1.01
C ALA A 6 -42.10 -54.75 -1.98
N SER A 7 -41.08 -55.59 -2.04
CA SER A 7 -39.96 -55.59 -3.00
C SER A 7 -40.39 -56.07 -4.39
N VAL A 8 -39.82 -55.53 -5.47
CA VAL A 8 -39.64 -56.28 -6.73
C VAL A 8 -38.25 -55.98 -7.31
N VAL A 9 -37.45 -57.00 -7.37
CA VAL A 9 -36.19 -57.10 -8.14
C VAL A 9 -36.53 -57.43 -9.58
N LEU A 10 -35.94 -56.72 -10.55
CA LEU A 10 -35.80 -57.27 -11.89
C LEU A 10 -34.45 -56.90 -12.49
N ALA A 11 -33.66 -57.91 -12.67
CA ALA A 11 -32.39 -57.91 -13.38
C ALA A 11 -32.68 -57.97 -14.91
N GLY A 12 -31.92 -57.19 -15.66
CA GLY A 12 -31.91 -57.26 -17.12
C GLY A 12 -30.61 -56.69 -17.67
N ALA A 13 -29.66 -57.59 -17.96
CA ALA A 13 -28.43 -57.30 -18.68
C ALA A 13 -28.73 -57.28 -20.20
N LEU A 14 -28.25 -56.23 -20.90
CA LEU A 14 -27.98 -56.32 -22.33
C LEU A 14 -26.83 -55.39 -22.70
N ALA A 15 -25.76 -55.99 -23.20
CA ALA A 15 -24.61 -55.38 -23.79
C ALA A 15 -24.93 -54.81 -25.17
N ALA A 16 -24.44 -53.65 -25.50
CA ALA A 16 -24.23 -53.22 -26.88
C ALA A 16 -23.12 -52.20 -27.02
N CYS A 17 -22.24 -52.51 -27.90
CA CYS A 17 -20.99 -51.91 -28.37
C CYS A 17 -21.01 -50.41 -28.71
N GLY A 18 -19.92 -49.73 -28.35
CA GLY A 18 -19.02 -49.05 -29.30
C GLY A 18 -19.46 -47.71 -29.85
N SER A 19 -18.81 -46.65 -29.27
CA SER A 19 -18.29 -45.54 -30.09
C SER A 19 -17.35 -44.74 -29.23
N SER A 20 -16.05 -44.86 -29.46
CA SER A 20 -14.99 -44.03 -28.86
C SER A 20 -15.07 -42.63 -29.46
N SER A 21 -15.85 -41.75 -28.87
CA SER A 21 -15.67 -40.31 -29.02
C SER A 21 -14.53 -39.88 -28.09
N LYS A 22 -13.35 -39.70 -28.65
CA LYS A 22 -12.30 -38.92 -27.99
C LYS A 22 -12.83 -37.52 -27.75
N SER A 23 -13.43 -37.29 -26.59
CA SER A 23 -13.56 -35.95 -26.05
C SER A 23 -12.16 -35.45 -25.75
N ASN A 24 -11.64 -34.62 -26.61
CA ASN A 24 -10.45 -33.82 -26.37
C ASN A 24 -10.81 -32.82 -25.26
N SER A 25 -10.82 -33.27 -24.01
CA SER A 25 -10.74 -32.37 -22.87
C SER A 25 -9.36 -31.73 -22.94
N SER A 26 -9.31 -30.53 -23.48
CA SER A 26 -8.22 -29.61 -23.25
C SER A 26 -8.13 -29.41 -21.73
N SER A 27 -7.38 -30.28 -21.08
CA SER A 27 -6.90 -30.05 -19.74
C SER A 27 -5.99 -28.82 -19.84
N THR A 28 -6.52 -27.65 -19.56
CA THR A 28 -5.74 -26.53 -19.10
C THR A 28 -4.95 -27.06 -17.90
N SER A 29 -3.68 -27.38 -18.12
CA SER A 29 -2.75 -27.71 -17.06
C SER A 29 -2.61 -26.48 -16.18
N SER A 30 -3.46 -26.36 -15.16
CA SER A 30 -3.19 -25.49 -14.04
C SER A 30 -1.90 -26.02 -13.42
N GLY A 31 -0.79 -25.31 -13.61
CA GLY A 31 0.47 -25.60 -12.92
C GLY A 31 0.22 -25.67 -11.40
N PRO A 32 1.18 -26.23 -10.63
CA PRO A 32 0.99 -26.44 -9.21
C PRO A 32 0.51 -25.17 -8.53
N SER A 33 -0.62 -25.25 -7.84
CA SER A 33 -1.17 -24.12 -7.09
C SER A 33 -0.24 -23.78 -5.90
N ALA A 34 0.11 -22.51 -5.75
CA ALA A 34 0.88 -22.02 -4.63
C ALA A 34 0.04 -21.06 -3.79
N THR A 35 0.22 -21.11 -2.48
CA THR A 35 -0.34 -20.13 -1.55
C THR A 35 0.80 -19.37 -0.89
N ILE A 36 0.72 -18.05 -0.88
CA ILE A 36 1.66 -17.18 -0.19
C ILE A 36 0.95 -16.26 0.79
N SER A 37 1.65 -15.91 1.84
CA SER A 37 1.20 -14.97 2.87
C SER A 37 2.06 -13.72 2.88
N GLY A 38 1.43 -12.56 2.99
CA GLY A 38 2.12 -11.28 3.14
C GLY A 38 1.48 -10.43 4.23
N ALA A 39 2.26 -9.54 4.81
CA ALA A 39 1.72 -8.59 5.78
C ALA A 39 2.40 -7.23 5.68
N GLY A 40 1.69 -6.16 6.03
CA GLY A 40 2.31 -4.85 6.15
C GLY A 40 1.44 -3.67 5.76
N SER A 41 1.95 -2.87 4.86
CA SER A 41 1.40 -1.58 4.47
C SER A 41 -0.10 -1.64 4.14
N THR A 42 -0.90 -0.83 4.84
CA THR A 42 -2.30 -0.58 4.47
C THR A 42 -2.41 0.37 3.27
N PHE A 43 -1.35 1.13 2.98
CA PHE A 43 -1.24 1.95 1.79
C PHE A 43 -1.23 1.08 0.52
N ALA A 44 -0.56 -0.07 0.55
CA ALA A 44 -0.43 -0.98 -0.60
C ALA A 44 -1.59 -1.97 -0.76
N ALA A 45 -2.43 -2.13 0.27
CA ALA A 45 -3.44 -3.18 0.31
C ALA A 45 -4.39 -3.20 -0.89
N PRO A 46 -4.98 -2.07 -1.35
CA PRO A 46 -5.91 -2.09 -2.49
C PRO A 46 -5.29 -2.69 -3.76
N VAL A 47 -4.02 -2.38 -4.02
CA VAL A 47 -3.30 -2.92 -5.19
C VAL A 47 -2.97 -4.39 -5.02
N TYR A 48 -2.49 -4.79 -3.84
CA TYR A 48 -2.11 -6.19 -3.61
C TYR A 48 -3.31 -7.12 -3.62
N GLU A 49 -4.47 -6.67 -3.15
CA GLU A 49 -5.73 -7.41 -3.22
C GLU A 49 -6.19 -7.57 -4.68
N GLN A 50 -6.06 -6.52 -5.49
CA GLN A 50 -6.37 -6.60 -6.93
C GLN A 50 -5.41 -7.56 -7.64
N TRP A 51 -4.10 -7.47 -7.42
CA TRP A 51 -3.12 -8.40 -8.00
C TRP A 51 -3.36 -9.84 -7.55
N ALA A 52 -3.73 -10.04 -6.28
CA ALA A 52 -4.09 -11.35 -5.75
C ALA A 52 -5.29 -11.96 -6.50
N SER A 53 -6.31 -11.15 -6.78
CA SER A 53 -7.49 -11.56 -7.54
C SER A 53 -7.13 -11.98 -8.97
N GLU A 54 -6.30 -11.20 -9.66
CA GLU A 54 -5.85 -11.50 -11.03
C GLU A 54 -5.02 -12.80 -11.10
N LEU A 55 -4.14 -13.01 -10.12
CA LEU A 55 -3.24 -14.17 -10.09
C LEU A 55 -3.92 -15.48 -9.67
N LYS A 56 -5.10 -15.40 -9.08
CA LYS A 56 -5.83 -16.58 -8.59
C LYS A 56 -6.16 -17.57 -9.70
N SER A 57 -6.57 -17.10 -10.86
CA SER A 57 -6.85 -17.92 -12.05
C SER A 57 -5.60 -18.66 -12.57
N GLY A 58 -4.41 -18.06 -12.36
CA GLY A 58 -3.10 -18.63 -12.68
C GLY A 58 -2.52 -19.54 -11.58
N GLY A 59 -3.32 -19.99 -10.60
CA GLY A 59 -2.93 -20.93 -9.55
C GLY A 59 -2.10 -20.33 -8.41
N LEU A 60 -2.08 -18.98 -8.24
CA LEU A 60 -1.45 -18.34 -7.09
C LEU A 60 -2.50 -17.73 -6.16
N THR A 61 -2.57 -18.23 -4.92
CA THR A 61 -3.37 -17.60 -3.86
C THR A 61 -2.48 -16.71 -3.01
N VAL A 62 -2.86 -15.46 -2.84
CA VAL A 62 -2.12 -14.48 -2.02
C VAL A 62 -3.00 -14.05 -0.85
N ASN A 63 -2.55 -14.32 0.37
CA ASN A 63 -3.20 -13.90 1.60
C ASN A 63 -2.44 -12.70 2.15
N TYR A 64 -2.97 -11.50 1.95
CA TYR A 64 -2.34 -10.27 2.42
C TYR A 64 -3.04 -9.70 3.66
N GLN A 65 -2.25 -9.35 4.68
CA GLN A 65 -2.73 -8.77 5.94
C GLN A 65 -2.30 -7.30 6.03
N ALA A 66 -3.24 -6.38 5.90
CA ALA A 66 -3.02 -4.94 5.98
C ALA A 66 -2.94 -4.47 7.44
N VAL A 67 -1.79 -4.70 8.08
CA VAL A 67 -1.57 -4.47 9.53
C VAL A 67 -0.64 -3.30 9.86
N GLY A 68 -0.17 -2.58 8.83
CA GLY A 68 0.79 -1.48 8.93
C GLY A 68 2.23 -1.94 8.66
N SER A 69 3.05 -1.02 8.10
CA SER A 69 4.41 -1.31 7.64
C SER A 69 5.31 -1.90 8.73
N GLY A 70 5.18 -1.40 9.97
CA GLY A 70 6.00 -1.90 11.08
C GLY A 70 5.69 -3.35 11.43
N ALA A 71 4.40 -3.69 11.53
CA ALA A 71 3.96 -5.06 11.80
C ALA A 71 4.37 -6.02 10.67
N GLY A 72 4.28 -5.58 9.39
CA GLY A 72 4.74 -6.37 8.25
C GLY A 72 6.22 -6.72 8.32
N ILE A 73 7.08 -5.75 8.67
CA ILE A 73 8.52 -5.99 8.85
C ILE A 73 8.77 -6.98 10.01
N THR A 74 8.07 -6.81 11.13
CA THR A 74 8.17 -7.72 12.28
C THR A 74 7.73 -9.14 11.89
N SER A 75 6.62 -9.28 11.17
CA SER A 75 6.11 -10.59 10.72
C SER A 75 7.10 -11.30 9.79
N LEU A 76 7.74 -10.56 8.86
CA LEU A 76 8.78 -11.14 8.01
C LEU A 76 10.02 -11.56 8.82
N ALA A 77 10.49 -10.72 9.73
CA ALA A 77 11.63 -11.04 10.60
C ALA A 77 11.36 -12.25 11.49
N SER A 78 10.10 -12.45 11.91
CA SER A 78 9.65 -13.60 12.72
C SER A 78 9.25 -14.81 11.88
N LYS A 79 9.40 -14.80 10.55
CA LYS A 79 9.04 -15.89 9.62
C LYS A 79 7.57 -16.31 9.71
N THR A 80 6.66 -15.38 10.01
CA THR A 80 5.21 -15.66 10.06
C THR A 80 4.51 -15.37 8.74
N VAL A 81 5.21 -14.72 7.81
CA VAL A 81 4.74 -14.45 6.45
C VAL A 81 5.88 -14.66 5.44
N ASP A 82 5.51 -14.86 4.18
CA ASP A 82 6.45 -15.10 3.08
C ASP A 82 7.06 -13.79 2.54
N PHE A 83 6.35 -12.67 2.68
CA PHE A 83 6.85 -11.33 2.35
C PHE A 83 6.28 -10.26 3.28
N GLY A 84 7.05 -9.19 3.46
CA GLY A 84 6.61 -7.97 4.14
C GLY A 84 6.31 -6.86 3.16
N ALA A 85 5.53 -5.85 3.58
CA ALA A 85 5.31 -4.62 2.82
C ALA A 85 5.52 -3.38 3.69
N SER A 86 6.26 -2.40 3.16
CA SER A 86 6.60 -1.16 3.87
C SER A 86 6.64 0.02 2.92
N ASP A 87 6.15 1.18 3.35
CA ASP A 87 6.21 2.38 2.51
C ASP A 87 7.52 3.18 2.74
N PRO A 88 8.04 3.33 3.98
CA PRO A 88 9.39 3.85 4.14
C PRO A 88 10.45 2.79 3.81
N PRO A 89 11.63 3.22 3.34
CA PRO A 89 12.78 2.34 3.20
C PRO A 89 13.13 1.65 4.52
N LEU A 90 13.69 0.44 4.42
CA LEU A 90 14.20 -0.30 5.57
C LEU A 90 15.30 0.46 6.29
N LYS A 91 15.18 0.59 7.61
CA LYS A 91 16.26 1.05 8.46
C LYS A 91 17.30 -0.05 8.65
N PRO A 92 18.56 0.27 8.99
CA PRO A 92 19.58 -0.75 9.28
C PRO A 92 19.14 -1.78 10.31
N VAL A 93 18.38 -1.37 11.35
CA VAL A 93 17.84 -2.28 12.36
C VAL A 93 16.82 -3.27 11.79
N ASP A 94 15.96 -2.82 10.86
CA ASP A 94 14.98 -3.67 10.18
C ASP A 94 15.71 -4.70 9.27
N GLN A 95 16.71 -4.24 8.51
CA GLN A 95 17.55 -5.09 7.66
C GLN A 95 18.28 -6.16 8.48
N ALA A 96 18.89 -5.77 9.60
CA ALA A 96 19.59 -6.68 10.49
C ALA A 96 18.65 -7.71 11.13
N ALA A 97 17.43 -7.30 11.52
CA ALA A 97 16.43 -8.21 12.08
C ALA A 97 16.01 -9.29 11.07
N ILE A 98 15.71 -8.88 9.82
CA ILE A 98 15.32 -9.81 8.74
C ILE A 98 16.50 -10.72 8.34
N ALA A 99 17.73 -10.19 8.28
CA ALA A 99 18.91 -10.96 7.90
C ALA A 99 19.26 -12.11 8.88
N LYS A 100 18.78 -12.05 10.13
CA LYS A 100 18.90 -13.17 11.09
C LYS A 100 18.22 -14.46 10.58
N ASN A 101 17.35 -14.36 9.60
CA ASN A 101 16.74 -15.52 8.92
C ASN A 101 17.73 -16.33 8.07
N GLY A 102 18.98 -15.87 7.93
CA GLY A 102 20.03 -16.57 7.18
C GLY A 102 20.27 -16.04 5.75
N SER A 103 19.56 -14.99 5.36
CA SER A 103 19.72 -14.34 4.06
C SER A 103 19.47 -12.83 4.18
N PRO A 104 20.20 -11.98 3.43
CA PRO A 104 20.01 -10.53 3.46
C PRO A 104 18.58 -10.12 3.10
N ALA A 105 18.10 -9.04 3.71
CA ALA A 105 16.86 -8.38 3.31
C ALA A 105 17.02 -7.65 1.98
N ILE A 106 16.03 -7.75 1.10
CA ILE A 106 15.87 -6.93 -0.10
C ILE A 106 14.55 -6.19 0.01
N GLN A 107 14.57 -4.90 -0.36
CA GLN A 107 13.38 -4.08 -0.56
C GLN A 107 13.24 -3.74 -2.04
N ILE A 108 12.07 -3.97 -2.60
CA ILE A 108 11.78 -3.80 -4.02
C ILE A 108 10.66 -2.77 -4.15
N PRO A 109 10.91 -1.58 -4.73
CA PRO A 109 9.87 -0.62 -5.03
C PRO A 109 8.82 -1.22 -5.96
N MET A 110 7.53 -1.02 -5.65
CA MET A 110 6.44 -1.63 -6.42
C MET A 110 5.60 -0.60 -7.17
N PHE A 111 5.24 0.50 -6.52
CA PHE A 111 4.45 1.59 -7.10
C PHE A 111 4.47 2.83 -6.19
N LEU A 112 3.78 3.88 -6.63
CA LEU A 112 3.69 5.16 -5.95
C LEU A 112 2.23 5.51 -5.67
N GLY A 113 1.99 6.29 -4.60
CA GLY A 113 0.68 6.84 -4.30
C GLY A 113 0.76 8.18 -3.57
N ALA A 114 -0.31 8.95 -3.61
CA ALA A 114 -0.42 10.20 -2.88
C ALA A 114 -0.96 9.94 -1.46
N ILE A 115 -0.40 10.64 -0.47
CA ILE A 115 -0.97 10.74 0.86
C ILE A 115 -1.78 12.03 0.92
N THR A 116 -3.09 11.92 0.93
CA THR A 116 -4.00 13.06 0.91
C THR A 116 -4.17 13.66 2.29
N VAL A 117 -4.41 14.96 2.34
CA VAL A 117 -4.97 15.64 3.52
C VAL A 117 -6.48 15.68 3.31
N SER A 118 -7.16 14.71 3.89
CA SER A 118 -8.60 14.49 3.74
C SER A 118 -9.35 15.11 4.91
N TYR A 119 -10.49 15.71 4.63
CA TYR A 119 -11.30 16.32 5.67
C TYR A 119 -12.81 16.14 5.41
N HIS A 120 -13.57 16.17 6.48
CA HIS A 120 -15.03 16.17 6.46
C HIS A 120 -15.53 17.38 7.24
N VAL A 121 -16.03 18.38 6.52
CA VAL A 121 -16.53 19.62 7.11
C VAL A 121 -17.79 20.04 6.36
N SER A 122 -18.89 20.14 7.07
CA SER A 122 -20.17 20.55 6.51
C SER A 122 -20.06 21.92 5.82
N GLY A 123 -20.45 21.97 4.54
CA GLY A 123 -20.39 23.19 3.72
C GLY A 123 -19.03 23.50 3.08
N LEU A 124 -17.96 22.73 3.31
CA LEU A 124 -16.70 22.86 2.58
C LEU A 124 -16.62 21.84 1.43
N GLN A 125 -16.21 22.36 0.27
CA GLN A 125 -16.04 21.56 -0.95
C GLN A 125 -14.57 21.24 -1.21
N THR A 126 -14.33 20.29 -2.12
CA THR A 126 -13.00 19.92 -2.59
C THR A 126 -12.24 21.11 -3.14
N GLY A 127 -10.95 21.20 -2.86
CA GLY A 127 -10.07 22.24 -3.38
C GLY A 127 -9.61 23.26 -2.35
N LEU A 128 -9.90 23.04 -1.05
CA LEU A 128 -9.35 23.87 0.02
C LEU A 128 -7.82 23.87 -0.06
N LYS A 129 -7.23 25.07 -0.17
CA LYS A 129 -5.79 25.26 -0.30
C LYS A 129 -5.14 25.26 1.08
N LEU A 130 -4.12 24.41 1.24
CA LEU A 130 -3.31 24.34 2.46
C LEU A 130 -1.82 24.34 2.09
N GLU A 131 -1.00 25.00 2.91
CA GLU A 131 0.45 24.89 2.80
C GLU A 131 1.02 24.07 3.97
N GLY A 132 2.24 23.58 3.80
CA GLY A 132 2.84 22.64 4.73
C GLY A 132 2.93 23.16 6.17
N SER A 133 3.22 24.44 6.37
CA SER A 133 3.21 25.09 7.70
C SER A 133 1.82 25.05 8.33
N THR A 134 0.77 25.40 7.57
CA THR A 134 -0.62 25.37 8.05
C THR A 134 -1.05 23.95 8.44
N ILE A 135 -0.71 22.93 7.61
CA ILE A 135 -0.98 21.54 7.92
C ILE A 135 -0.25 21.13 9.21
N ALA A 136 1.04 21.50 9.35
CA ALA A 136 1.80 21.22 10.56
C ALA A 136 1.15 21.87 11.80
N GLU A 137 0.70 23.14 11.71
CA GLU A 137 0.04 23.83 12.83
C GLU A 137 -1.31 23.18 13.22
N ILE A 138 -2.06 22.64 12.25
CA ILE A 138 -3.27 21.86 12.52
C ILE A 138 -2.92 20.62 13.33
N PHE A 139 -1.95 19.83 12.87
CA PHE A 139 -1.55 18.59 13.54
C PHE A 139 -0.75 18.81 14.83
N LEU A 140 -0.21 20.02 15.06
CA LEU A 140 0.32 20.46 16.35
C LEU A 140 -0.77 20.95 17.32
N GLY A 141 -2.04 21.01 16.90
CA GLY A 141 -3.15 21.50 17.71
C GLY A 141 -3.18 23.02 17.92
N LYS A 142 -2.44 23.77 17.11
CA LYS A 142 -2.37 25.25 17.18
C LYS A 142 -3.54 25.91 16.44
N ILE A 143 -3.87 25.42 15.25
CA ILE A 143 -5.05 25.80 14.51
C ILE A 143 -6.19 24.89 14.94
N LYS A 144 -7.22 25.48 15.55
CA LYS A 144 -8.31 24.73 16.21
C LYS A 144 -9.66 24.83 15.53
N THR A 145 -9.81 25.73 14.55
CA THR A 145 -11.06 25.93 13.81
C THR A 145 -10.79 26.14 12.32
N TRP A 146 -11.74 25.72 11.50
CA TRP A 146 -11.61 25.80 10.04
C TRP A 146 -11.59 27.24 9.52
N ASN A 147 -12.20 28.21 10.21
CA ASN A 147 -12.16 29.64 9.86
C ASN A 147 -10.93 30.39 10.41
N ALA A 148 -9.93 29.70 10.92
CA ALA A 148 -8.70 30.34 11.40
C ALA A 148 -8.05 31.22 10.32
N ALA A 149 -7.46 32.33 10.72
CA ALA A 149 -6.89 33.32 9.80
C ALA A 149 -5.84 32.74 8.84
N GLN A 150 -5.06 31.75 9.29
CA GLN A 150 -4.06 31.05 8.48
C GLN A 150 -4.71 30.30 7.31
N ILE A 151 -5.86 29.63 7.53
CA ILE A 151 -6.61 28.91 6.50
C ILE A 151 -7.33 29.92 5.59
N ALA A 152 -7.99 30.93 6.18
CA ALA A 152 -8.73 31.94 5.43
C ALA A 152 -7.85 32.72 4.45
N LYS A 153 -6.63 33.07 4.84
CA LYS A 153 -5.66 33.78 3.98
C LYS A 153 -5.31 32.95 2.71
N LEU A 154 -5.28 31.65 2.80
CA LEU A 154 -4.99 30.76 1.66
C LEU A 154 -6.21 30.54 0.75
N ASN A 155 -7.42 30.85 1.24
CA ASN A 155 -8.68 30.55 0.59
C ASN A 155 -9.57 31.80 0.46
N PRO A 156 -9.11 32.87 -0.20
CA PRO A 156 -9.89 34.06 -0.36
C PRO A 156 -11.20 33.78 -1.11
N GLY A 157 -12.31 34.32 -0.62
CA GLY A 157 -13.64 34.10 -1.21
C GLY A 157 -14.34 32.79 -0.81
N VAL A 158 -13.70 31.95 -0.02
CA VAL A 158 -14.33 30.74 0.54
C VAL A 158 -14.93 31.08 1.91
N THR A 159 -16.21 30.79 2.10
CA THR A 159 -16.85 30.89 3.42
C THR A 159 -16.42 29.69 4.28
N LEU A 160 -15.57 29.96 5.26
CA LEU A 160 -15.06 28.94 6.17
C LEU A 160 -15.91 28.89 7.45
N PRO A 161 -16.41 27.72 7.86
CA PRO A 161 -17.20 27.61 9.09
C PRO A 161 -16.30 27.69 10.33
N GLY A 162 -16.88 28.13 11.45
CA GLY A 162 -16.21 28.15 12.76
C GLY A 162 -16.12 26.77 13.42
N THR A 163 -16.39 25.70 12.70
CA THR A 163 -16.33 24.31 13.18
C THR A 163 -14.94 23.99 13.74
N ALA A 164 -14.91 23.31 14.90
CA ALA A 164 -13.66 22.87 15.51
C ALA A 164 -12.96 21.82 14.65
N ILE A 165 -11.64 21.87 14.59
CA ILE A 165 -10.83 20.87 13.88
C ILE A 165 -10.61 19.67 14.81
N THR A 166 -11.00 18.49 14.35
CA THR A 166 -10.70 17.21 14.98
C THR A 166 -9.64 16.48 14.16
N VAL A 167 -8.43 16.34 14.71
CA VAL A 167 -7.34 15.62 14.05
C VAL A 167 -7.51 14.13 14.21
N ILE A 168 -7.46 13.38 13.12
CA ILE A 168 -7.45 11.92 13.10
C ILE A 168 -6.09 11.45 12.56
N HIS A 169 -5.40 10.60 13.31
CA HIS A 169 -4.08 10.09 12.95
C HIS A 169 -4.01 8.56 13.09
N ARG A 170 -2.94 7.96 12.62
CA ARG A 170 -2.71 6.52 12.75
C ARG A 170 -2.32 6.14 14.17
N SER A 171 -2.86 5.02 14.66
CA SER A 171 -2.52 4.41 15.95
C SER A 171 -1.56 3.23 15.84
N ASP A 172 -1.34 2.71 14.63
CA ASP A 172 -0.44 1.60 14.32
C ASP A 172 0.92 2.09 13.78
N SER A 173 1.89 1.17 13.65
CA SER A 173 3.21 1.47 13.05
C SER A 173 3.08 1.58 11.54
N SER A 174 2.82 2.79 11.06
CA SER A 174 2.32 3.12 9.73
C SER A 174 3.38 3.71 8.80
N GLY A 175 3.46 3.16 7.58
CA GLY A 175 4.24 3.75 6.51
C GLY A 175 3.64 5.05 6.00
N THR A 176 2.30 5.16 5.93
CA THR A 176 1.60 6.41 5.59
C THR A 176 1.94 7.52 6.58
N THR A 177 2.00 7.19 7.89
CA THR A 177 2.49 8.14 8.92
C THR A 177 3.92 8.58 8.65
N ALA A 178 4.82 7.65 8.31
CA ALA A 178 6.21 7.99 8.00
C ALA A 178 6.33 8.94 6.80
N GLY A 179 5.56 8.72 5.73
CA GLY A 179 5.50 9.61 4.57
C GLY A 179 4.96 11.00 4.93
N PHE A 180 3.83 11.05 5.63
CA PHE A 180 3.20 12.29 6.06
C PHE A 180 4.07 13.10 7.02
N THR A 181 4.57 12.49 8.09
CA THR A 181 5.44 13.15 9.08
C THR A 181 6.79 13.55 8.48
N GLY A 182 7.31 12.75 7.54
CA GLY A 182 8.50 13.09 6.76
C GLY A 182 8.32 14.36 5.92
N TYR A 183 7.14 14.56 5.34
CA TYR A 183 6.80 15.82 4.69
C TYR A 183 6.73 16.98 5.69
N LEU A 184 5.99 16.82 6.80
CA LEU A 184 5.86 17.87 7.83
C LEU A 184 7.20 18.27 8.42
N THR A 185 8.12 17.33 8.61
CA THR A 185 9.50 17.59 9.09
C THR A 185 10.28 18.49 8.12
N LYS A 186 10.04 18.38 6.82
CA LYS A 186 10.71 19.21 5.80
C LYS A 186 10.15 20.61 5.69
N VAL A 187 8.87 20.82 6.01
CA VAL A 187 8.17 22.10 5.78
C VAL A 187 7.89 22.89 7.05
N SER A 188 8.10 22.29 8.23
CA SER A 188 7.90 22.94 9.53
C SER A 188 9.05 22.63 10.49
N PRO A 189 9.94 23.63 10.78
CA PRO A 189 10.98 23.46 11.78
C PRO A 189 10.44 23.12 13.18
N GLU A 190 9.27 23.65 13.53
CA GLU A 190 8.64 23.32 14.81
C GLU A 190 8.17 21.88 14.88
N TRP A 191 7.54 21.36 13.79
CA TRP A 191 7.21 19.94 13.72
C TRP A 191 8.46 19.08 13.82
N ALA A 192 9.52 19.44 13.07
CA ALA A 192 10.78 18.71 13.08
C ALA A 192 11.39 18.60 14.49
N SER A 193 11.31 19.67 15.28
CA SER A 193 11.88 19.71 16.62
C SER A 193 11.02 19.04 17.70
N LYS A 194 9.67 19.11 17.56
CA LYS A 194 8.74 18.62 18.60
C LYS A 194 8.27 17.19 18.36
N VAL A 195 8.12 16.78 17.11
CA VAL A 195 7.50 15.49 16.73
C VAL A 195 8.44 14.66 15.88
N GLY A 196 8.99 15.26 14.81
CA GLY A 196 9.87 14.58 13.85
C GLY A 196 9.15 13.65 12.92
N GLU A 197 9.89 12.66 12.39
CA GLU A 197 9.45 11.69 11.37
C GLU A 197 9.50 10.26 11.90
N GLY A 198 8.48 9.46 11.61
CA GLY A 198 8.49 8.05 11.97
C GLY A 198 7.24 7.27 11.56
N LYS A 199 7.35 5.93 11.61
CA LYS A 199 6.17 5.04 11.50
C LYS A 199 5.25 5.16 12.73
N ILE A 200 5.81 5.59 13.85
CA ILE A 200 5.15 5.94 15.11
C ILE A 200 5.78 7.24 15.58
N VAL A 201 4.95 8.21 15.95
CA VAL A 201 5.35 9.48 16.55
C VAL A 201 4.46 9.79 17.76
N GLN A 202 4.92 10.70 18.63
CA GLN A 202 4.09 11.22 19.72
C GLN A 202 3.22 12.34 19.17
N TRP A 203 1.95 12.04 18.93
CA TRP A 203 1.00 13.01 18.39
C TRP A 203 0.65 14.06 19.44
N PRO A 204 0.80 15.37 19.13
CA PRO A 204 0.44 16.44 20.08
C PRO A 204 -1.06 16.55 20.35
N THR A 205 -1.89 16.13 19.41
CA THR A 205 -3.35 16.21 19.48
C THR A 205 -3.99 15.16 18.56
N GLY A 206 -5.27 14.94 18.73
CA GLY A 206 -6.08 14.11 17.85
C GLY A 206 -6.41 12.73 18.43
N THR A 207 -7.10 11.95 17.64
CA THR A 207 -7.54 10.58 17.96
C THR A 207 -6.90 9.60 17.01
N GLY A 208 -6.39 8.49 17.57
CA GLY A 208 -5.75 7.43 16.79
C GLY A 208 -6.75 6.45 16.21
N ALA A 209 -6.57 6.09 14.92
CA ALA A 209 -7.33 5.05 14.23
C ALA A 209 -6.40 4.07 13.50
N LYS A 210 -6.79 2.79 13.42
CA LYS A 210 -5.95 1.72 12.87
C LYS A 210 -6.07 1.63 11.36
N GLY A 211 -4.95 1.67 10.66
CA GLY A 211 -4.88 1.54 9.21
C GLY A 211 -5.41 2.76 8.46
N ASN A 212 -5.26 2.77 7.12
CA ASN A 212 -5.88 3.81 6.29
C ASN A 212 -7.41 3.75 6.37
N ALA A 213 -8.01 2.56 6.35
CA ALA A 213 -9.46 2.37 6.47
C ALA A 213 -10.02 2.93 7.79
N GLY A 214 -9.31 2.70 8.91
CA GLY A 214 -9.75 3.23 10.21
C GLY A 214 -9.70 4.75 10.27
N VAL A 215 -8.65 5.38 9.71
CA VAL A 215 -8.57 6.85 9.61
C VAL A 215 -9.68 7.37 8.69
N ALA A 216 -9.89 6.74 7.54
CA ALA A 216 -10.95 7.11 6.61
C ALA A 216 -12.33 7.05 7.28
N GLY A 217 -12.68 5.95 7.92
CA GLY A 217 -13.97 5.82 8.62
C GLY A 217 -14.15 6.84 9.75
N ALA A 218 -13.09 7.17 10.50
CA ALA A 218 -13.16 8.18 11.57
C ALA A 218 -13.33 9.60 11.00
N VAL A 219 -12.67 9.94 9.90
CA VAL A 219 -12.85 11.24 9.22
C VAL A 219 -14.28 11.36 8.67
N GLU A 220 -14.80 10.31 8.03
CA GLU A 220 -16.16 10.31 7.47
C GLU A 220 -17.25 10.53 8.52
N GLN A 221 -17.06 9.97 9.70
CA GLN A 221 -18.07 9.99 10.79
C GLN A 221 -18.01 11.25 11.67
N THR A 222 -17.01 12.14 11.47
CA THR A 222 -16.76 13.27 12.36
C THR A 222 -16.79 14.58 11.60
N ASP A 223 -17.80 15.42 11.82
CA ASP A 223 -17.81 16.78 11.27
C ASP A 223 -16.67 17.63 11.87
N GLY A 224 -15.95 18.35 11.03
CA GLY A 224 -14.74 19.08 11.39
C GLY A 224 -13.48 18.22 11.39
N ALA A 225 -13.55 16.94 11.07
CA ALA A 225 -12.37 16.07 11.06
C ALA A 225 -11.40 16.39 9.92
N VAL A 226 -10.11 16.21 10.20
CA VAL A 226 -9.02 16.17 9.23
C VAL A 226 -8.11 14.98 9.54
N GLY A 227 -7.73 14.25 8.51
CA GLY A 227 -6.80 13.14 8.60
C GLY A 227 -5.90 13.04 7.37
N TYR A 228 -5.03 12.04 7.36
CA TYR A 228 -4.22 11.70 6.20
C TYR A 228 -4.41 10.24 5.85
N VAL A 229 -4.70 9.96 4.60
CA VAL A 229 -4.88 8.61 4.05
C VAL A 229 -4.25 8.52 2.66
N GLU A 230 -3.98 7.32 2.21
CA GLU A 230 -3.64 7.09 0.82
C GLU A 230 -4.85 7.43 -0.09
N GLN A 231 -4.59 7.91 -1.30
CA GLN A 231 -5.58 8.49 -2.21
C GLN A 231 -6.75 7.56 -2.55
N ALA A 232 -6.51 6.26 -2.74
CA ALA A 232 -7.58 5.31 -3.06
C ALA A 232 -8.66 5.26 -1.95
N TYR A 233 -8.25 5.36 -0.69
CA TYR A 233 -9.20 5.43 0.43
C TYR A 233 -9.99 6.74 0.43
N ALA A 234 -9.33 7.86 0.09
CA ALA A 234 -10.03 9.14 -0.02
C ALA A 234 -11.11 9.12 -1.12
N LEU A 235 -10.79 8.50 -2.26
CA LEU A 235 -11.72 8.36 -3.39
C LEU A 235 -12.85 7.38 -3.10
N GLN A 236 -12.57 6.24 -2.46
CA GLN A 236 -13.59 5.26 -2.06
C GLN A 236 -14.64 5.84 -1.09
N HIS A 237 -14.23 6.75 -0.23
CA HIS A 237 -15.11 7.44 0.72
C HIS A 237 -15.63 8.78 0.22
N ASN A 238 -15.35 9.17 -1.04
CA ASN A 238 -15.72 10.47 -1.63
C ASN A 238 -15.30 11.66 -0.77
N PHE A 239 -14.10 11.60 -0.16
CA PHE A 239 -13.63 12.67 0.70
C PHE A 239 -13.35 13.96 -0.05
N THR A 240 -13.56 15.06 0.67
CA THR A 240 -12.97 16.34 0.31
C THR A 240 -11.47 16.28 0.66
N VAL A 241 -10.62 16.61 -0.32
CA VAL A 241 -9.17 16.59 -0.16
C VAL A 241 -8.59 17.99 -0.43
N ALA A 242 -7.56 18.36 0.34
CA ALA A 242 -6.88 19.63 0.15
C ALA A 242 -5.96 19.63 -1.06
N GLN A 243 -5.87 20.78 -1.73
CA GLN A 243 -4.74 21.12 -2.59
C GLN A 243 -3.57 21.53 -1.70
N VAL A 244 -2.43 20.88 -1.85
CA VAL A 244 -1.27 21.13 -1.01
C VAL A 244 -0.21 21.91 -1.78
N LYS A 245 0.28 23.01 -1.18
CA LYS A 245 1.32 23.84 -1.78
C LYS A 245 2.63 23.06 -1.85
N ASN A 246 3.16 22.90 -3.06
CA ASN A 246 4.42 22.23 -3.29
C ASN A 246 5.63 23.16 -3.13
N LYS A 247 6.84 22.61 -3.27
CA LYS A 247 8.09 23.37 -3.13
C LYS A 247 8.26 24.46 -4.19
N ALA A 248 7.65 24.29 -5.37
CA ALA A 248 7.64 25.30 -6.43
C ALA A 248 6.65 26.46 -6.16
N GLY A 249 5.80 26.36 -5.13
CA GLY A 249 4.82 27.37 -4.76
C GLY A 249 3.42 27.15 -5.33
N ASN A 250 3.19 26.07 -6.08
CA ASN A 250 1.92 25.73 -6.70
C ASN A 250 1.04 24.90 -5.76
N PHE A 251 -0.27 25.17 -5.73
CA PHE A 251 -1.23 24.32 -5.03
C PHE A 251 -1.61 23.15 -5.94
N ILE A 252 -1.27 21.95 -5.51
CA ILE A 252 -1.41 20.72 -6.30
C ILE A 252 -2.51 19.83 -5.69
N THR A 253 -3.47 19.43 -6.53
CA THR A 253 -4.43 18.38 -6.20
C THR A 253 -3.74 17.02 -6.31
N PRO A 254 -3.94 16.10 -5.35
CA PRO A 254 -3.47 14.73 -5.49
C PRO A 254 -4.14 14.08 -6.70
N SER A 255 -3.33 13.51 -7.59
CA SER A 255 -3.77 12.80 -8.80
C SER A 255 -2.67 11.86 -9.28
N LEU A 256 -2.99 10.97 -10.22
CA LEU A 256 -2.00 10.10 -10.85
C LEU A 256 -0.88 10.90 -11.52
N GLU A 257 -1.23 11.98 -12.24
CA GLU A 257 -0.25 12.85 -12.91
C GLU A 257 0.68 13.51 -11.89
N SER A 258 0.13 14.13 -10.84
CA SER A 258 0.91 14.84 -9.84
C SER A 258 1.76 13.90 -8.96
N THR A 259 1.30 12.66 -8.77
CA THR A 259 2.03 11.58 -8.08
C THR A 259 3.20 11.09 -8.94
N SER A 260 2.98 10.88 -10.25
CA SER A 260 4.05 10.52 -11.19
C SER A 260 5.11 11.60 -11.30
N ALA A 261 4.68 12.88 -11.42
CA ALA A 261 5.59 14.02 -11.47
C ALA A 261 6.47 14.14 -10.21
N ALA A 262 5.99 13.67 -9.06
CA ALA A 262 6.77 13.68 -7.82
C ALA A 262 7.97 12.71 -7.82
N ALA A 263 7.97 11.73 -8.69
CA ALA A 263 9.06 10.76 -8.82
C ALA A 263 10.09 11.11 -9.92
N GLU A 264 9.84 12.17 -10.67
CA GLU A 264 10.78 12.65 -11.71
C GLU A 264 12.10 13.09 -11.07
N GLY A 265 13.22 12.62 -11.62
CA GLY A 265 14.56 12.97 -11.14
C GLY A 265 14.94 12.39 -9.77
N VAL A 266 14.18 11.43 -9.25
CA VAL A 266 14.53 10.74 -7.99
C VAL A 266 15.76 9.88 -8.19
N THR A 267 16.79 10.14 -7.38
CA THR A 267 17.99 9.29 -7.34
C THR A 267 17.68 7.94 -6.73
N VAL A 268 18.02 6.86 -7.42
CA VAL A 268 17.78 5.49 -6.95
C VAL A 268 19.07 4.94 -6.32
N PRO A 269 19.12 4.79 -4.98
CA PRO A 269 20.30 4.24 -4.31
C PRO A 269 20.47 2.74 -4.62
N ALA A 270 21.68 2.21 -4.41
CA ALA A 270 22.01 0.81 -4.72
C ALA A 270 21.12 -0.21 -3.98
N ASN A 271 20.65 0.14 -2.77
CA ASN A 271 19.74 -0.69 -1.98
C ASN A 271 18.26 -0.46 -2.30
N LEU A 272 17.95 0.28 -3.37
CA LEU A 272 16.61 0.67 -3.83
C LEU A 272 15.76 1.45 -2.81
N GLY A 273 16.36 1.91 -1.72
CA GLY A 273 15.67 2.64 -0.65
C GLY A 273 15.31 4.07 -1.04
N ILE A 274 14.58 4.26 -2.14
CA ILE A 274 14.10 5.57 -2.58
C ILE A 274 13.20 6.21 -1.52
N LYS A 275 13.27 7.53 -1.40
CA LYS A 275 12.41 8.30 -0.50
C LYS A 275 11.90 9.54 -1.22
N ILE A 276 10.64 9.53 -1.59
CA ILE A 276 9.95 10.66 -2.22
C ILE A 276 9.31 11.49 -1.10
N SER A 277 9.61 12.77 -1.03
CA SER A 277 8.98 13.67 -0.05
C SER A 277 9.34 15.11 -0.42
N ASN A 278 8.35 15.96 -0.61
CA ASN A 278 8.45 17.36 -0.97
C ASN A 278 9.40 17.61 -2.17
N PRO A 279 9.16 16.96 -3.32
CA PRO A 279 9.99 17.11 -4.51
C PRO A 279 9.89 18.55 -5.08
N SER A 280 10.85 18.92 -5.93
CA SER A 280 10.95 20.28 -6.49
C SER A 280 10.16 20.50 -7.79
N GLY A 281 9.55 19.46 -8.36
CA GLY A 281 8.79 19.58 -9.61
C GLY A 281 7.58 20.49 -9.50
N GLU A 282 7.34 21.33 -10.51
CA GLU A 282 6.23 22.31 -10.52
C GLU A 282 4.86 21.67 -10.41
N LYS A 283 4.67 20.45 -10.99
CA LYS A 283 3.43 19.69 -10.96
C LYS A 283 3.40 18.61 -9.89
N ALA A 284 4.50 18.44 -9.15
CA ALA A 284 4.66 17.35 -8.20
C ALA A 284 3.76 17.53 -6.97
N TYR A 285 2.99 16.49 -6.60
CA TYR A 285 2.28 16.46 -5.34
C TYR A 285 3.26 16.25 -4.18
N PRO A 286 3.28 17.12 -3.17
CA PRO A 286 4.38 17.13 -2.20
C PRO A 286 4.37 15.97 -1.21
N ILE A 287 3.22 15.30 -0.99
CA ILE A 287 3.09 14.19 -0.06
C ILE A 287 2.92 12.88 -0.83
N THR A 288 3.83 12.63 -1.76
CA THR A 288 3.90 11.36 -2.50
C THR A 288 4.76 10.36 -1.75
N SER A 289 4.35 9.11 -1.73
CA SER A 289 5.08 7.99 -1.15
C SER A 289 5.25 6.85 -2.15
N GLN A 290 6.36 6.15 -2.02
CA GLN A 290 6.60 4.85 -2.61
C GLN A 290 6.16 3.74 -1.65
N THR A 291 5.99 2.52 -2.16
CA THR A 291 5.83 1.31 -1.33
C THR A 291 6.75 0.21 -1.82
N PHE A 292 7.16 -0.66 -0.92
CA PHE A 292 8.09 -1.76 -1.16
C PHE A 292 7.48 -3.10 -0.77
N ILE A 293 7.76 -4.13 -1.56
CA ILE A 293 7.79 -5.50 -1.06
C ILE A 293 9.17 -5.74 -0.45
N VAL A 294 9.18 -6.39 0.71
CA VAL A 294 10.38 -6.74 1.45
C VAL A 294 10.45 -8.26 1.59
N VAL A 295 11.58 -8.83 1.22
CA VAL A 295 11.83 -10.28 1.28
C VAL A 295 13.29 -10.56 1.68
N ASN A 296 13.59 -11.79 2.05
CA ASN A 296 14.97 -12.26 2.07
C ASN A 296 15.45 -12.57 0.63
N LYS A 297 16.72 -12.30 0.30
CA LYS A 297 17.28 -12.55 -1.03
C LYS A 297 17.19 -14.02 -1.43
N ASP A 298 17.56 -14.91 -0.53
CA ASP A 298 17.35 -16.35 -0.67
C ASP A 298 16.22 -16.76 0.26
N LEU A 299 15.04 -16.94 -0.32
CA LEU A 299 13.80 -17.19 0.39
C LEU A 299 13.83 -18.56 1.11
N CYS A 300 14.33 -19.60 0.43
CA CYS A 300 14.36 -20.94 1.01
C CYS A 300 15.41 -21.07 2.11
N LYS A 301 16.60 -20.49 1.92
CA LYS A 301 17.65 -20.44 2.95
C LYS A 301 17.18 -19.67 4.18
N ALA A 302 16.38 -18.64 3.99
CA ALA A 302 15.77 -17.88 5.08
C ALA A 302 14.67 -18.67 5.83
N GLY A 303 14.23 -19.80 5.30
CA GLY A 303 13.17 -20.62 5.88
C GLY A 303 11.79 -20.00 5.71
N ILE A 304 11.45 -19.62 4.48
CA ILE A 304 10.11 -19.15 4.11
C ILE A 304 9.05 -20.18 4.53
N PRO A 305 7.93 -19.78 5.18
CA PRO A 305 6.95 -20.71 5.76
C PRO A 305 6.38 -21.73 4.78
N GLY A 306 6.07 -21.31 3.56
CA GLY A 306 5.51 -22.19 2.52
C GLY A 306 6.55 -22.97 1.69
N GLY A 307 7.84 -22.94 2.06
CA GLY A 307 8.92 -23.65 1.36
C GLY A 307 9.14 -23.19 -0.10
N GLU A 308 9.64 -24.08 -0.95
CA GLU A 308 10.00 -23.75 -2.34
C GLU A 308 8.78 -23.32 -3.18
N ALA A 309 7.61 -23.89 -2.97
CA ALA A 309 6.38 -23.50 -3.67
C ALA A 309 6.01 -22.04 -3.36
N ALA A 310 6.08 -21.63 -2.09
CA ALA A 310 5.85 -20.24 -1.68
C ALA A 310 6.95 -19.31 -2.21
N ALA A 311 8.21 -19.73 -2.23
CA ALA A 311 9.31 -18.94 -2.79
C ALA A 311 9.06 -18.63 -4.28
N LYS A 312 8.66 -19.60 -5.07
CA LYS A 312 8.23 -19.42 -6.47
C LYS A 312 6.99 -18.52 -6.58
N GLY A 313 6.02 -18.70 -5.68
CA GLY A 313 4.81 -17.87 -5.61
C GLY A 313 5.14 -16.41 -5.31
N VAL A 314 6.03 -16.12 -4.37
CA VAL A 314 6.50 -14.76 -4.05
C VAL A 314 7.21 -14.12 -5.25
N ALA A 315 8.12 -14.86 -5.91
CA ALA A 315 8.77 -14.38 -7.12
C ALA A 315 7.75 -14.07 -8.23
N LYS A 316 6.77 -14.94 -8.44
CA LYS A 316 5.66 -14.74 -9.40
C LYS A 316 4.83 -13.49 -9.06
N PHE A 317 4.49 -13.28 -7.79
CA PHE A 317 3.74 -12.10 -7.33
C PHE A 317 4.51 -10.80 -7.59
N ILE A 318 5.79 -10.76 -7.24
CA ILE A 318 6.66 -9.59 -7.45
C ILE A 318 6.82 -9.31 -8.96
N ASN A 319 7.12 -10.34 -9.76
CA ASN A 319 7.29 -10.17 -11.21
C ASN A 319 6.00 -9.72 -11.90
N TYR A 320 4.83 -10.24 -11.48
CA TYR A 320 3.54 -9.76 -11.95
C TYR A 320 3.37 -8.26 -11.63
N GLY A 321 3.63 -7.87 -10.38
CA GLY A 321 3.54 -6.48 -9.94
C GLY A 321 4.47 -5.54 -10.69
N LEU A 322 5.68 -5.98 -11.07
CA LEU A 322 6.65 -5.21 -11.87
C LEU A 322 6.42 -5.31 -13.38
N GLY A 323 5.53 -6.18 -13.83
CA GLY A 323 5.14 -6.40 -15.22
C GLY A 323 3.72 -5.92 -15.51
N GLN A 324 2.81 -6.87 -15.70
CA GLN A 324 1.39 -6.60 -16.03
C GLN A 324 0.70 -5.78 -14.94
N GLY A 325 1.08 -5.97 -13.68
CA GLY A 325 0.56 -5.23 -12.54
C GLY A 325 0.78 -3.71 -12.62
N GLN A 326 1.84 -3.23 -13.30
CA GLN A 326 2.04 -1.79 -13.50
C GLN A 326 0.96 -1.15 -14.39
N ALA A 327 0.46 -1.88 -15.39
CA ALA A 327 -0.53 -1.38 -16.34
C ALA A 327 -1.92 -1.17 -15.70
N ILE A 328 -2.21 -1.85 -14.59
CA ILE A 328 -3.52 -1.77 -13.93
C ILE A 328 -3.54 -0.84 -12.70
N LEU A 329 -2.38 -0.29 -12.31
CA LEU A 329 -2.28 0.59 -11.13
C LEU A 329 -3.22 1.79 -11.19
N SER A 330 -3.38 2.38 -12.38
CA SER A 330 -4.26 3.54 -12.57
C SER A 330 -5.73 3.24 -12.27
N ARG A 331 -6.16 1.98 -12.35
CA ARG A 331 -7.54 1.58 -11.98
C ARG A 331 -7.77 1.59 -10.47
N ALA A 332 -6.68 1.53 -9.71
CA ALA A 332 -6.68 1.58 -8.25
C ALA A 332 -6.16 2.93 -7.72
N ASP A 333 -6.05 3.95 -8.60
CA ASP A 333 -5.59 5.30 -8.27
C ASP A 333 -4.13 5.39 -7.78
N TYR A 334 -3.27 4.44 -8.24
CA TYR A 334 -1.82 4.46 -7.98
C TYR A 334 -1.02 4.74 -9.25
N ALA A 335 0.11 5.40 -9.07
CA ALA A 335 1.03 5.71 -10.16
C ALA A 335 2.07 4.60 -10.34
N ALA A 336 2.34 4.27 -11.60
CA ALA A 336 3.39 3.32 -11.97
C ALA A 336 4.79 3.87 -11.64
N LEU A 337 5.74 2.96 -11.47
CA LEU A 337 7.14 3.33 -11.28
C LEU A 337 7.72 3.97 -12.55
N PRO A 338 8.48 5.06 -12.44
CA PRO A 338 9.33 5.55 -13.53
C PRO A 338 10.25 4.45 -14.05
N ALA A 339 10.57 4.51 -15.35
CA ALA A 339 11.32 3.45 -16.04
C ALA A 339 12.63 3.07 -15.35
N GLU A 340 13.40 4.04 -14.84
CA GLU A 340 14.66 3.77 -14.14
C GLU A 340 14.44 2.95 -12.87
N ILE A 341 13.45 3.34 -12.03
CA ILE A 341 13.13 2.64 -10.79
C ILE A 341 12.59 1.25 -11.13
N LEU A 342 11.69 1.14 -12.11
CA LEU A 342 11.11 -0.13 -12.55
C LEU A 342 12.18 -1.12 -13.03
N ASN A 343 13.13 -0.68 -13.87
CA ASN A 343 14.19 -1.54 -14.37
C ASN A 343 15.12 -2.04 -13.26
N LYS A 344 15.49 -1.17 -12.31
CA LYS A 344 16.27 -1.56 -11.13
C LYS A 344 15.49 -2.51 -10.21
N SER A 345 14.17 -2.30 -10.04
CA SER A 345 13.30 -3.20 -9.30
C SER A 345 13.20 -4.59 -9.94
N LYS A 346 13.07 -4.66 -11.28
CA LYS A 346 13.10 -5.93 -12.04
C LYS A 346 14.43 -6.67 -11.88
N THR A 347 15.55 -5.94 -11.91
CA THR A 347 16.88 -6.52 -11.68
C THR A 347 16.98 -7.13 -10.27
N ALA A 348 16.48 -6.43 -9.25
CA ALA A 348 16.46 -6.95 -7.88
C ALA A 348 15.54 -8.17 -7.74
N ALA A 349 14.34 -8.15 -8.35
CA ALA A 349 13.45 -9.29 -8.38
C ALA A 349 14.08 -10.53 -9.06
N GLY A 350 14.77 -10.34 -10.18
CA GLY A 350 15.52 -11.40 -10.88
C GLY A 350 16.69 -11.97 -10.09
N SER A 351 17.14 -11.31 -9.01
CA SER A 351 18.20 -11.81 -8.12
C SER A 351 17.71 -12.70 -6.98
N LEU A 352 16.39 -12.90 -6.86
CA LEU A 352 15.79 -13.75 -5.83
C LEU A 352 16.16 -15.22 -6.03
N GLN A 353 16.41 -15.93 -4.95
CA GLN A 353 16.92 -17.28 -4.94
C GLN A 353 16.11 -18.22 -4.02
N CYS A 354 16.22 -19.52 -4.30
CA CYS A 354 15.86 -20.59 -3.41
C CYS A 354 17.05 -21.55 -3.30
N ASN A 355 17.67 -21.63 -2.13
CA ASN A 355 18.87 -22.43 -1.84
C ASN A 355 20.01 -22.20 -2.87
N GLY A 356 20.26 -20.92 -3.17
CA GLY A 356 21.30 -20.50 -4.13
C GLY A 356 20.89 -20.57 -5.60
N THR A 357 19.75 -21.18 -5.93
CA THR A 357 19.23 -21.28 -7.30
C THR A 357 18.32 -20.07 -7.60
N ALA A 358 18.56 -19.38 -8.70
CA ALA A 358 17.70 -18.26 -9.12
C ALA A 358 16.25 -18.72 -9.35
N LEU A 359 15.28 -17.92 -8.86
CA LEU A 359 13.85 -18.23 -9.02
C LEU A 359 13.30 -17.85 -10.40
N GLY A 360 14.10 -17.19 -11.22
CA GLY A 360 13.72 -16.78 -12.57
C GLY A 360 12.74 -15.60 -12.59
N SER A 361 12.71 -14.92 -13.73
CA SER A 361 11.61 -14.04 -14.10
C SER A 361 10.53 -14.91 -14.76
N GLY A 362 9.62 -15.51 -13.96
CA GLY A 362 8.55 -16.35 -14.50
C GLY A 362 7.57 -15.58 -15.39
#